data_8badd5e5c94c8fbc77a7c21263e38f9d
#
_entry.id   8badd5e5c94c8fbc77a7c21263e38f9d
#
_cell.length_a   1.000
_cell.length_b   1.000
_cell.length_c   1.000
_cell.angle_alpha   90.00
_cell.angle_beta   90.00
_cell.angle_gamma   90.00
#
_symmetry.space_group_name_H-M   'P 1'
#
loop_
_entity.id
_entity.type
_entity.pdbx_description
1 polymer ?
#
loop_
_entity_poly.entity_id
_entity_poly.type
_entity_poly.pdbx_seq_one_letter_code
_entity_poly.pdbx_strand_id
1 'polypeptide(L)'
;GGYYTNWNFDSALVEEYMKTLSKLPVSIIEPGYLSNAKDNKGPFYHLNNKILKMIRNILNSKQKIFVMINLKEFSNFNELSKLINKNEKFIDGVRFAVNPDELNRFKKMILSTKKKFKKIEVCLNLMYASQWIINETYSNRILQSAISISDNIYLVDSYGAFTPKLTQSIFKNSAILKTVSGVHFHNNLNLAFANTIIAIENGIKRADSTLTGMGRGAGNAETELLLPYLKKKITNTFELNKLLESFHKLKAQLRWGPSYAYAYAARNGFSQAKMMNLIQNKRLEPSLAIDIINQAEIPPQKIKVEKNKAFKDTFKKHGNTPIVLGGGDSILKNGKLFLNNLKKNTLLVLSSNNVLENLIKMQINFKKNIDILLVLTGNEFSKIKEFKKISKINIKYILTEKSFFLKKNSFFKNKNVYLINSIAANPLLASGIFLKKAGFKEFGLAFFDGGDDYDTKLGMLESEQSLEYLKKLKLKIHSYTSTYLKLNNKNIWIDD
;
A
#
# COMPACT_ATOMS: atom_id res chain seq x y z
N GLY A 1 7.43 -5.35 7.07
CA GLY A 1 6.39 -4.42 7.62
C GLY A 1 6.38 -3.05 6.97
N GLY A 2 7.50 -2.54 6.48
CA GLY A 2 7.64 -1.16 5.99
C GLY A 2 6.70 -0.72 4.88
N TYR A 3 6.13 -1.64 4.14
CA TYR A 3 5.15 -1.33 3.08
C TYR A 3 3.87 -0.66 3.59
N TYR A 4 3.52 -0.81 4.87
CA TYR A 4 2.36 -0.18 5.51
C TYR A 4 2.69 1.12 6.21
N THR A 5 3.91 1.25 6.73
CA THR A 5 4.36 2.38 7.54
C THR A 5 5.30 3.32 6.78
N ASN A 6 5.47 3.08 5.48
CA ASN A 6 6.51 3.74 4.68
C ASN A 6 7.91 3.64 5.30
N TRP A 7 8.23 2.50 5.94
CA TRP A 7 9.48 2.24 6.69
C TRP A 7 9.75 3.22 7.83
N ASN A 8 8.70 3.86 8.33
CA ASN A 8 8.75 4.69 9.51
C ASN A 8 8.02 3.97 10.65
N PHE A 9 8.70 3.75 11.76
CA PHE A 9 8.18 3.05 12.92
C PHE A 9 8.41 3.90 14.16
N ASP A 10 7.52 3.74 15.13
CA ASP A 10 7.70 4.35 16.45
C ASP A 10 9.00 3.85 17.08
N SER A 11 9.81 4.78 17.63
CA SER A 11 11.13 4.45 18.16
C SER A 11 11.08 3.58 19.42
N ALA A 12 10.06 3.76 20.26
CA ALA A 12 9.87 2.94 21.45
C ALA A 12 9.48 1.51 21.09
N LEU A 13 8.59 1.36 20.12
CA LEU A 13 8.21 0.03 19.57
C LEU A 13 9.41 -0.68 18.96
N VAL A 14 10.25 0.03 18.21
CA VAL A 14 11.48 -0.55 17.61
C VAL A 14 12.44 -1.02 18.70
N GLU A 15 12.66 -0.22 19.74
CA GLU A 15 13.54 -0.58 20.84
C GLU A 15 13.01 -1.81 21.59
N GLU A 16 11.72 -1.84 21.92
CA GLU A 16 11.05 -2.98 22.57
C GLU A 16 11.14 -4.24 21.69
N TYR A 17 10.92 -4.10 20.37
CA TYR A 17 11.05 -5.18 19.41
C TYR A 17 12.47 -5.75 19.38
N MET A 18 13.50 -4.92 19.28
CA MET A 18 14.89 -5.38 19.25
C MET A 18 15.34 -6.00 20.57
N LYS A 19 14.93 -5.44 21.72
CA LYS A 19 15.18 -6.01 23.06
C LYS A 19 14.53 -7.39 23.21
N THR A 20 13.30 -7.56 22.73
CA THR A 20 12.61 -8.84 22.77
C THR A 20 13.30 -9.85 21.85
N LEU A 21 13.61 -9.48 20.61
CA LEU A 21 14.30 -10.35 19.67
C LEU A 21 15.69 -10.77 20.17
N SER A 22 16.40 -9.91 20.91
CA SER A 22 17.73 -10.25 21.44
C SER A 22 17.70 -11.43 22.43
N LYS A 23 16.52 -11.69 23.02
CA LYS A 23 16.28 -12.78 23.98
C LYS A 23 15.64 -14.02 23.33
N LEU A 24 15.17 -13.91 22.07
CA LEU A 24 14.57 -15.03 21.36
C LEU A 24 15.62 -15.86 20.61
N PRO A 25 15.36 -17.17 20.37
CA PRO A 25 16.28 -18.07 19.65
C PRO A 25 16.22 -17.83 18.13
N VAL A 26 16.34 -16.58 17.69
CA VAL A 26 16.46 -16.16 16.30
C VAL A 26 17.91 -15.80 15.97
N SER A 27 18.41 -16.29 14.85
CA SER A 27 19.83 -16.17 14.51
C SER A 27 20.16 -14.95 13.65
N ILE A 28 19.21 -14.50 12.83
CA ILE A 28 19.40 -13.40 11.87
C ILE A 28 18.27 -12.41 12.03
N ILE A 29 18.62 -11.14 12.15
CA ILE A 29 17.66 -10.03 12.18
C ILE A 29 17.87 -9.20 10.93
N GLU A 30 16.78 -8.95 10.19
CA GLU A 30 16.77 -8.09 9.01
C GLU A 30 15.92 -6.84 9.29
N PRO A 31 16.54 -5.73 9.74
CA PRO A 31 15.80 -4.54 10.14
C PRO A 31 15.22 -3.75 8.96
N GLY A 32 15.80 -3.88 7.75
CA GLY A 32 15.34 -3.12 6.59
C GLY A 32 16.35 -3.05 5.45
N TYR A 33 16.37 -1.90 4.77
CA TYR A 33 17.14 -1.68 3.55
C TYR A 33 18.33 -0.74 3.76
N LEU A 34 19.45 -1.06 3.09
CA LEU A 34 20.46 -0.07 2.74
C LEU A 34 20.11 0.48 1.35
N SER A 35 19.80 1.75 1.26
CA SER A 35 19.31 2.39 0.04
C SER A 35 19.99 3.74 -0.20
N ASN A 36 20.23 4.05 -1.48
CA ASN A 36 20.64 5.37 -1.96
C ASN A 36 19.49 6.14 -2.63
N ALA A 37 18.29 5.58 -2.65
CA ALA A 37 17.15 6.23 -3.28
C ALA A 37 16.86 7.58 -2.63
N LYS A 38 16.60 8.59 -3.45
CA LYS A 38 16.13 9.91 -3.00
C LYS A 38 14.61 9.92 -3.00
N ASP A 39 14.01 9.17 -2.09
CA ASP A 39 12.57 9.09 -1.91
C ASP A 39 12.17 9.45 -0.47
N ASN A 40 10.87 9.54 -0.20
CA ASN A 40 10.34 9.93 1.11
C ASN A 40 10.12 8.75 2.06
N LYS A 41 10.82 7.63 1.84
CA LYS A 41 10.70 6.48 2.73
C LYS A 41 11.43 6.73 4.05
N GLY A 42 10.93 6.08 5.10
CA GLY A 42 11.44 6.25 6.45
C GLY A 42 12.81 5.60 6.71
N PRO A 43 13.34 5.76 7.94
CA PRO A 43 14.71 5.42 8.30
C PRO A 43 15.04 3.93 8.17
N PHE A 44 14.07 3.01 8.19
CA PHE A 44 14.28 1.58 7.99
C PHE A 44 14.37 1.17 6.51
N TYR A 45 14.11 2.09 5.56
CA TYR A 45 14.51 1.94 4.17
C TYR A 45 15.88 2.55 3.88
N HIS A 46 16.25 3.58 4.64
CA HIS A 46 17.52 4.29 4.55
C HIS A 46 18.37 4.04 5.80
N LEU A 47 18.65 2.76 6.08
CA LEU A 47 19.48 2.38 7.22
C LEU A 47 20.84 3.09 7.17
N ASN A 48 21.30 3.52 8.31
CA ASN A 48 22.57 4.21 8.47
C ASN A 48 23.31 3.73 9.73
N ASN A 49 24.57 4.18 9.88
CA ASN A 49 25.42 3.77 11.00
C ASN A 49 24.79 4.01 12.37
N LYS A 50 24.02 5.08 12.55
CA LYS A 50 23.39 5.39 13.86
C LYS A 50 22.38 4.31 14.23
N ILE A 51 21.50 3.96 13.28
CA ILE A 51 20.46 2.93 13.49
C ILE A 51 21.10 1.55 13.64
N LEU A 52 22.02 1.19 12.76
CA LEU A 52 22.68 -0.12 12.80
C LEU A 52 23.51 -0.30 14.07
N LYS A 53 24.21 0.75 14.54
CA LYS A 53 24.92 0.74 15.82
C LYS A 53 23.97 0.54 16.99
N MET A 54 22.83 1.24 16.99
CA MET A 54 21.80 1.07 18.03
C MET A 54 21.31 -0.37 18.08
N ILE A 55 20.95 -0.96 16.91
CA ILE A 55 20.49 -2.35 16.82
C ILE A 55 21.59 -3.30 17.29
N ARG A 56 22.84 -3.14 16.83
CA ARG A 56 23.97 -3.98 17.22
C ARG A 56 24.20 -3.98 18.73
N ASN A 57 24.05 -2.83 19.39
CA ASN A 57 24.22 -2.71 20.84
C ASN A 57 23.12 -3.42 21.64
N ILE A 58 21.93 -3.62 21.07
CA ILE A 58 20.81 -4.30 21.72
C ILE A 58 20.90 -5.82 21.52
N LEU A 59 21.29 -6.25 20.32
CA LEU A 59 21.33 -7.66 19.98
C LEU A 59 22.48 -8.41 20.69
N ASN A 60 22.28 -9.70 20.97
CA ASN A 60 23.34 -10.51 21.53
C ASN A 60 24.41 -10.87 20.46
N SER A 61 25.60 -11.28 20.93
CA SER A 61 26.77 -11.55 20.07
C SER A 61 26.57 -12.71 19.08
N LYS A 62 25.60 -13.59 19.30
CA LYS A 62 25.30 -14.72 18.40
C LYS A 62 24.35 -14.35 17.27
N GLN A 63 23.70 -13.19 17.36
CA GLN A 63 22.73 -12.73 16.37
C GLN A 63 23.41 -11.89 15.29
N LYS A 64 23.10 -12.21 14.04
CA LYS A 64 23.58 -11.51 12.86
C LYS A 64 22.61 -10.44 12.40
N ILE A 65 23.12 -9.36 11.86
CA ILE A 65 22.34 -8.30 11.19
C ILE A 65 22.53 -8.45 9.69
N PHE A 66 21.43 -8.74 9.00
CA PHE A 66 21.38 -8.73 7.54
C PHE A 66 20.58 -7.53 7.06
N VAL A 67 20.92 -7.02 5.88
CA VAL A 67 20.22 -5.88 5.28
C VAL A 67 19.82 -6.18 3.85
N MET A 68 18.64 -5.73 3.45
CA MET A 68 18.20 -5.80 2.06
C MET A 68 18.83 -4.68 1.24
N ILE A 69 19.15 -4.98 -0.01
CA ILE A 69 19.63 -4.00 -1.00
C ILE A 69 18.87 -4.21 -2.30
N ASN A 70 18.30 -3.14 -2.82
CA ASN A 70 17.67 -3.12 -4.15
C ASN A 70 18.71 -2.72 -5.20
N LEU A 71 19.20 -3.71 -5.96
CA LEU A 71 20.25 -3.48 -6.98
C LEU A 71 19.84 -2.51 -8.09
N LYS A 72 18.56 -2.29 -8.31
CA LYS A 72 18.04 -1.31 -9.30
C LYS A 72 18.36 0.15 -8.96
N GLU A 73 18.72 0.42 -7.70
CA GLU A 73 19.07 1.76 -7.22
C GLU A 73 20.51 2.15 -7.51
N PHE A 74 21.32 1.22 -8.04
CA PHE A 74 22.75 1.42 -8.27
C PHE A 74 23.09 1.30 -9.74
N SER A 75 23.78 2.30 -10.27
CA SER A 75 24.24 2.29 -11.66
C SER A 75 25.46 1.37 -11.86
N ASN A 76 26.28 1.20 -10.81
CA ASN A 76 27.51 0.42 -10.86
C ASN A 76 27.95 -0.08 -9.47
N PHE A 77 28.97 -0.97 -9.47
CA PHE A 77 29.48 -1.56 -8.25
C PHE A 77 30.16 -0.52 -7.31
N ASN A 78 30.74 0.54 -7.85
CA ASN A 78 31.43 1.53 -7.00
C ASN A 78 30.44 2.25 -6.07
N GLU A 79 29.26 2.61 -6.56
CA GLU A 79 28.19 3.21 -5.75
C GLU A 79 27.74 2.24 -4.65
N LEU A 80 27.42 1.00 -5.01
CA LEU A 80 27.06 -0.05 -4.06
C LEU A 80 28.14 -0.28 -3.01
N SER A 81 29.38 -0.40 -3.46
CA SER A 81 30.54 -0.64 -2.62
C SER A 81 30.76 0.47 -1.58
N LYS A 82 30.59 1.75 -1.97
CA LYS A 82 30.69 2.89 -1.03
C LYS A 82 29.65 2.79 0.07
N LEU A 83 28.42 2.40 -0.26
CA LEU A 83 27.34 2.26 0.71
C LEU A 83 27.61 1.10 1.68
N ILE A 84 28.05 -0.06 1.18
CA ILE A 84 28.39 -1.20 2.03
C ILE A 84 29.58 -0.87 2.92
N ASN A 85 30.68 -0.33 2.38
CA ASN A 85 31.87 0.06 3.17
C ASN A 85 31.51 0.96 4.36
N LYS A 86 30.64 1.92 4.16
CA LYS A 86 30.20 2.85 5.23
C LYS A 86 29.56 2.12 6.41
N ASN A 87 28.93 0.97 6.16
CA ASN A 87 28.10 0.26 7.13
C ASN A 87 28.65 -1.13 7.53
N GLU A 88 29.75 -1.60 6.89
CA GLU A 88 30.20 -3.00 6.96
C GLU A 88 30.51 -3.50 8.39
N LYS A 89 30.96 -2.62 9.29
CA LYS A 89 31.27 -3.01 10.67
C LYS A 89 30.02 -3.30 11.55
N PHE A 90 28.83 -2.99 11.05
CA PHE A 90 27.58 -3.20 11.79
C PHE A 90 26.72 -4.29 11.18
N ILE A 91 27.04 -4.79 9.99
CA ILE A 91 26.26 -5.80 9.27
C ILE A 91 27.08 -7.08 9.05
N ASP A 92 26.42 -8.21 9.10
CA ASP A 92 27.01 -9.53 8.86
C ASP A 92 26.65 -10.09 7.50
N GLY A 93 25.61 -9.56 6.85
CA GLY A 93 25.17 -10.01 5.55
C GLY A 93 24.37 -8.98 4.77
N VAL A 94 24.37 -9.15 3.46
CA VAL A 94 23.55 -8.42 2.51
C VAL A 94 22.66 -9.38 1.73
N ARG A 95 21.41 -9.00 1.49
CA ARG A 95 20.44 -9.79 0.74
C ARG A 95 19.98 -9.01 -0.49
N PHE A 96 20.14 -9.61 -1.65
CA PHE A 96 19.73 -9.04 -2.93
C PHE A 96 18.46 -9.73 -3.42
N ALA A 97 17.36 -9.01 -3.49
CA ALA A 97 16.13 -9.51 -4.11
C ALA A 97 16.22 -9.37 -5.63
N VAL A 98 16.26 -10.49 -6.34
CA VAL A 98 16.49 -10.53 -7.78
C VAL A 98 15.43 -11.37 -8.47
N ASN A 99 14.83 -10.83 -9.55
CA ASN A 99 14.07 -11.64 -10.48
C ASN A 99 15.05 -12.51 -11.26
N PRO A 100 14.87 -13.84 -11.39
CA PRO A 100 15.73 -14.72 -12.17
C PRO A 100 16.05 -14.22 -13.58
N ASP A 101 15.10 -13.60 -14.26
CA ASP A 101 15.31 -13.02 -15.60
C ASP A 101 16.30 -11.85 -15.60
N GLU A 102 16.48 -11.17 -14.48
CA GLU A 102 17.43 -10.06 -14.31
C GLU A 102 18.76 -10.50 -13.71
N LEU A 103 18.93 -11.78 -13.36
CA LEU A 103 20.12 -12.27 -12.67
C LEU A 103 21.42 -11.96 -13.44
N ASN A 104 21.41 -12.16 -14.76
CA ASN A 104 22.57 -11.87 -15.62
C ASN A 104 22.95 -10.37 -15.60
N ARG A 105 21.96 -9.48 -15.53
CA ARG A 105 22.18 -8.02 -15.44
C ARG A 105 22.97 -7.66 -14.19
N PHE A 106 22.67 -8.28 -13.06
CA PHE A 106 23.27 -7.96 -11.77
C PHE A 106 24.45 -8.86 -11.37
N LYS A 107 24.72 -9.93 -12.14
CA LYS A 107 25.73 -10.95 -11.85
C LYS A 107 27.10 -10.35 -11.49
N LYS A 108 27.59 -9.40 -12.30
CA LYS A 108 28.90 -8.75 -12.07
C LYS A 108 28.92 -7.98 -10.75
N MET A 109 27.86 -7.26 -10.43
CA MET A 109 27.76 -6.45 -9.21
C MET A 109 27.73 -7.33 -7.96
N ILE A 110 26.95 -8.42 -7.99
CA ILE A 110 26.81 -9.38 -6.89
C ILE A 110 28.16 -10.08 -6.66
N LEU A 111 28.78 -10.61 -7.71
CA LEU A 111 30.08 -11.28 -7.64
C LEU A 111 31.19 -10.35 -7.11
N SER A 112 31.18 -9.09 -7.54
CA SER A 112 32.13 -8.09 -7.05
C SER A 112 31.93 -7.79 -5.57
N THR A 113 30.67 -7.77 -5.11
CA THR A 113 30.34 -7.63 -3.68
C THR A 113 30.92 -8.80 -2.87
N LYS A 114 30.64 -10.04 -3.29
CA LYS A 114 31.18 -11.27 -2.65
C LYS A 114 32.70 -11.28 -2.61
N LYS A 115 33.35 -10.89 -3.69
CA LYS A 115 34.83 -10.86 -3.77
C LYS A 115 35.44 -9.80 -2.86
N LYS A 116 34.83 -8.63 -2.77
CA LYS A 116 35.38 -7.50 -1.99
C LYS A 116 35.12 -7.64 -0.49
N PHE A 117 33.89 -7.99 -0.09
CA PHE A 117 33.46 -8.00 1.30
C PHE A 117 33.48 -9.41 1.89
N LYS A 118 34.68 -9.95 2.15
CA LYS A 118 34.92 -11.34 2.60
C LYS A 118 34.28 -11.69 3.95
N LYS A 119 34.02 -10.69 4.79
CA LYS A 119 33.39 -10.87 6.11
C LYS A 119 31.85 -10.72 6.07
N ILE A 120 31.30 -10.27 4.96
CA ILE A 120 29.86 -10.08 4.77
C ILE A 120 29.30 -11.22 3.94
N GLU A 121 28.33 -11.91 4.48
CA GLU A 121 27.61 -12.97 3.79
C GLU A 121 26.74 -12.39 2.67
N VAL A 122 26.89 -12.87 1.45
CA VAL A 122 26.12 -12.41 0.28
C VAL A 122 25.01 -13.42 -0.01
N CYS A 123 23.77 -13.01 0.16
CA CYS A 123 22.59 -13.84 -0.06
C CYS A 123 21.78 -13.36 -1.26
N LEU A 124 21.25 -14.29 -2.03
CA LEU A 124 20.31 -14.03 -3.11
C LEU A 124 18.91 -14.49 -2.74
N ASN A 125 17.97 -13.58 -2.79
CA ASN A 125 16.55 -13.87 -2.71
C ASN A 125 16.00 -14.00 -4.13
N LEU A 126 15.89 -15.23 -4.65
CA LEU A 126 15.34 -15.51 -5.98
C LEU A 126 13.82 -15.40 -5.93
N MET A 127 13.32 -14.30 -6.48
CA MET A 127 11.90 -13.95 -6.42
C MET A 127 11.04 -14.78 -7.38
N TYR A 128 9.73 -14.77 -7.15
CA TYR A 128 8.71 -15.40 -8.01
C TYR A 128 8.91 -16.91 -8.19
N ALA A 129 9.41 -17.60 -7.18
CA ALA A 129 9.79 -19.01 -7.26
C ALA A 129 8.65 -19.93 -7.77
N SER A 130 7.40 -19.66 -7.38
CA SER A 130 6.23 -20.42 -7.84
C SER A 130 6.03 -20.44 -9.36
N GLN A 131 6.60 -19.49 -10.08
CA GLN A 131 6.45 -19.42 -11.54
C GLN A 131 7.51 -20.20 -12.31
N TRP A 132 8.71 -20.30 -11.79
CA TRP A 132 9.85 -20.81 -12.54
C TRP A 132 10.46 -22.10 -11.99
N ILE A 133 10.28 -22.41 -10.71
CA ILE A 133 10.95 -23.53 -10.05
C ILE A 133 10.50 -24.90 -10.60
N ILE A 134 9.31 -24.99 -11.15
CA ILE A 134 8.74 -26.22 -11.71
C ILE A 134 9.42 -26.58 -13.05
N ASN A 135 9.93 -25.61 -13.81
CA ASN A 135 10.66 -25.87 -15.02
C ASN A 135 12.09 -26.29 -14.66
N GLU A 136 12.36 -27.59 -14.69
CA GLU A 136 13.61 -28.16 -14.22
C GLU A 136 14.86 -27.61 -14.98
N THR A 137 14.80 -27.52 -16.29
CA THR A 137 15.91 -26.98 -17.11
C THR A 137 16.20 -25.53 -16.75
N TYR A 138 15.17 -24.71 -16.62
CA TYR A 138 15.31 -23.30 -16.27
C TYR A 138 15.79 -23.13 -14.83
N SER A 139 15.20 -23.84 -13.88
CA SER A 139 15.54 -23.76 -12.46
C SER A 139 16.99 -24.20 -12.20
N ASN A 140 17.45 -25.29 -12.81
CA ASN A 140 18.83 -25.75 -12.70
C ASN A 140 19.82 -24.67 -13.20
N ARG A 141 19.56 -24.07 -14.37
CA ARG A 141 20.40 -22.98 -14.91
C ARG A 141 20.47 -21.78 -13.98
N ILE A 142 19.35 -21.35 -13.42
CA ILE A 142 19.27 -20.21 -12.49
C ILE A 142 20.02 -20.53 -11.19
N LEU A 143 19.77 -21.68 -10.59
CA LEU A 143 20.40 -22.09 -9.34
C LEU A 143 21.92 -22.23 -9.49
N GLN A 144 22.42 -22.82 -10.57
CA GLN A 144 23.85 -22.91 -10.86
C GLN A 144 24.49 -21.53 -11.04
N SER A 145 23.82 -20.63 -11.74
CA SER A 145 24.28 -19.25 -11.86
C SER A 145 24.31 -18.52 -10.51
N ALA A 146 23.29 -18.70 -9.69
CA ALA A 146 23.16 -18.06 -8.38
C ALA A 146 24.24 -18.53 -7.39
N ILE A 147 24.50 -19.84 -7.31
CA ILE A 147 25.48 -20.41 -6.39
C ILE A 147 26.90 -19.93 -6.70
N SER A 148 27.21 -19.69 -7.97
CA SER A 148 28.53 -19.20 -8.39
C SER A 148 28.82 -17.77 -7.90
N ILE A 149 27.82 -16.99 -7.53
CA ILE A 149 27.96 -15.57 -7.23
C ILE A 149 27.52 -15.18 -5.81
N SER A 150 26.91 -16.08 -5.06
CA SER A 150 26.43 -15.84 -3.70
C SER A 150 26.93 -16.87 -2.72
N ASP A 151 26.72 -16.64 -1.43
CA ASP A 151 27.03 -17.61 -0.37
C ASP A 151 25.80 -18.41 0.00
N ASN A 152 24.63 -17.80 -0.07
CA ASN A 152 23.35 -18.44 0.23
C ASN A 152 22.27 -18.02 -0.76
N ILE A 153 21.35 -18.95 -1.03
CA ILE A 153 20.21 -18.75 -1.91
C ILE A 153 18.93 -18.98 -1.13
N TYR A 154 18.00 -18.02 -1.24
CA TYR A 154 16.66 -18.13 -0.71
C TYR A 154 15.66 -18.23 -1.87
N LEU A 155 14.75 -19.21 -1.79
CA LEU A 155 13.58 -19.22 -2.66
C LEU A 155 12.47 -18.33 -2.05
N VAL A 156 11.99 -17.38 -2.86
CA VAL A 156 10.94 -16.44 -2.42
C VAL A 156 9.65 -16.70 -3.18
N ASP A 157 8.62 -17.12 -2.47
CA ASP A 157 7.26 -17.20 -3.00
C ASP A 157 6.60 -15.81 -3.04
N SER A 158 7.00 -15.01 -4.02
CA SER A 158 6.56 -13.60 -4.13
C SER A 158 5.07 -13.43 -4.36
N TYR A 159 4.39 -14.45 -4.87
CA TYR A 159 2.94 -14.47 -5.07
C TYR A 159 2.18 -15.09 -3.91
N GLY A 160 2.85 -15.80 -3.00
CA GLY A 160 2.21 -16.60 -1.95
C GLY A 160 1.37 -17.74 -2.55
N ALA A 161 1.84 -18.32 -3.68
CA ALA A 161 1.11 -19.30 -4.48
C ALA A 161 1.54 -20.75 -4.25
N PHE A 162 2.59 -20.97 -3.43
CA PHE A 162 3.01 -22.32 -3.06
C PHE A 162 1.91 -23.04 -2.29
N THR A 163 1.65 -24.28 -2.70
CA THR A 163 0.79 -25.22 -1.97
C THR A 163 1.66 -26.23 -1.23
N PRO A 164 1.19 -26.89 -0.17
CA PRO A 164 1.93 -27.95 0.52
C PRO A 164 2.42 -29.06 -0.43
N LYS A 165 1.60 -29.45 -1.40
CA LYS A 165 1.97 -30.44 -2.43
C LYS A 165 3.14 -29.97 -3.27
N LEU A 166 3.12 -28.72 -3.74
CA LEU A 166 4.20 -28.13 -4.53
C LEU A 166 5.47 -27.99 -3.70
N THR A 167 5.36 -27.47 -2.48
CA THR A 167 6.49 -27.33 -1.54
C THR A 167 7.15 -28.69 -1.27
N GLN A 168 6.35 -29.71 -1.00
CA GLN A 168 6.86 -31.06 -0.79
C GLN A 168 7.57 -31.62 -2.02
N SER A 169 7.04 -31.42 -3.22
CA SER A 169 7.68 -31.90 -4.46
C SER A 169 9.01 -31.21 -4.74
N ILE A 170 9.10 -29.89 -4.49
CA ILE A 170 10.33 -29.12 -4.68
C ILE A 170 11.42 -29.54 -3.70
N PHE A 171 11.10 -29.64 -2.41
CA PHE A 171 12.09 -29.94 -1.39
C PHE A 171 12.36 -31.44 -1.19
N LYS A 172 11.71 -32.32 -1.92
CA LYS A 172 12.18 -33.71 -2.15
C LYS A 172 13.31 -33.81 -3.17
N ASN A 173 13.50 -32.77 -4.01
CA ASN A 173 14.58 -32.77 -5.01
C ASN A 173 15.93 -32.45 -4.33
N SER A 174 16.82 -33.44 -4.31
CA SER A 174 18.13 -33.34 -3.68
C SER A 174 19.04 -32.27 -4.30
N ALA A 175 18.90 -31.99 -5.57
CA ALA A 175 19.67 -30.92 -6.24
C ALA A 175 19.25 -29.54 -5.74
N ILE A 176 17.97 -29.32 -5.50
CA ILE A 176 17.46 -28.07 -4.91
C ILE A 176 17.94 -27.93 -3.47
N LEU A 177 17.85 -28.99 -2.67
CA LEU A 177 18.31 -28.98 -1.27
C LEU A 177 19.81 -28.70 -1.11
N LYS A 178 20.63 -29.12 -2.06
CA LYS A 178 22.08 -28.84 -2.04
C LYS A 178 22.40 -27.38 -2.35
N THR A 179 21.51 -26.67 -3.02
CA THR A 179 21.75 -25.30 -3.51
C THR A 179 20.99 -24.24 -2.74
N VAL A 180 19.78 -24.54 -2.29
CA VAL A 180 18.91 -23.60 -1.59
C VAL A 180 19.12 -23.70 -0.09
N SER A 181 19.53 -22.60 0.52
CA SER A 181 19.81 -22.50 1.95
C SER A 181 18.60 -22.03 2.76
N GLY A 182 17.68 -21.29 2.14
CA GLY A 182 16.60 -20.65 2.85
C GLY A 182 15.32 -20.46 2.03
N VAL A 183 14.24 -20.16 2.74
CA VAL A 183 12.91 -19.91 2.16
C VAL A 183 12.30 -18.64 2.71
N HIS A 184 11.49 -17.99 1.88
CA HIS A 184 10.66 -16.86 2.25
C HIS A 184 9.28 -17.02 1.61
N PHE A 185 8.29 -17.39 2.41
CA PHE A 185 6.92 -17.63 1.95
C PHE A 185 5.99 -16.47 2.33
N HIS A 186 5.26 -15.94 1.35
CA HIS A 186 4.15 -15.03 1.60
C HIS A 186 2.85 -15.79 1.93
N ASN A 187 1.97 -15.14 2.69
CA ASN A 187 0.80 -15.78 3.30
C ASN A 187 -0.51 -15.58 2.53
N ASN A 188 -0.44 -15.38 1.21
CA ASN A 188 -1.61 -15.08 0.38
C ASN A 188 -2.70 -16.16 0.43
N LEU A 189 -2.30 -17.43 0.45
CA LEU A 189 -3.19 -18.59 0.58
C LEU A 189 -3.37 -19.05 2.03
N ASN A 190 -2.84 -18.30 2.99
CA ASN A 190 -2.76 -18.69 4.41
C ASN A 190 -1.94 -19.99 4.64
N LEU A 191 -0.92 -20.21 3.83
CA LEU A 191 -0.10 -21.43 3.80
C LEU A 191 1.39 -21.18 4.11
N ALA A 192 1.79 -19.94 4.40
CA ALA A 192 3.20 -19.61 4.62
C ALA A 192 3.80 -20.43 5.77
N PHE A 193 3.08 -20.59 6.87
CA PHE A 193 3.52 -21.40 8.02
C PHE A 193 3.71 -22.86 7.62
N ALA A 194 2.69 -23.50 7.02
CA ALA A 194 2.74 -24.90 6.60
C ALA A 194 3.86 -25.17 5.60
N ASN A 195 4.02 -24.29 4.58
CA ASN A 195 5.06 -24.42 3.58
C ASN A 195 6.46 -24.24 4.19
N THR A 196 6.61 -23.37 5.18
CA THR A 196 7.86 -23.17 5.91
C THR A 196 8.25 -24.43 6.68
N ILE A 197 7.29 -25.06 7.38
CA ILE A 197 7.50 -26.31 8.09
C ILE A 197 7.95 -27.41 7.12
N ILE A 198 7.22 -27.61 6.04
CA ILE A 198 7.56 -28.63 5.03
C ILE A 198 8.99 -28.42 4.50
N ALA A 199 9.39 -27.19 4.22
CA ALA A 199 10.74 -26.90 3.75
C ALA A 199 11.79 -27.26 4.80
N ILE A 200 11.57 -26.90 6.06
CA ILE A 200 12.51 -27.21 7.18
C ILE A 200 12.61 -28.72 7.41
N GLU A 201 11.48 -29.43 7.43
CA GLU A 201 11.45 -30.90 7.61
C GLU A 201 12.19 -31.64 6.47
N ASN A 202 12.20 -31.06 5.27
CA ASN A 202 12.97 -31.60 4.16
C ASN A 202 14.44 -31.12 4.13
N GLY A 203 14.93 -30.39 5.13
CA GLY A 203 16.34 -30.06 5.31
C GLY A 203 16.76 -28.63 5.00
N ILE A 204 15.83 -27.72 4.70
CA ILE A 204 16.15 -26.28 4.58
C ILE A 204 16.56 -25.72 5.94
N LYS A 205 17.67 -25.01 5.97
CA LYS A 205 18.31 -24.54 7.22
C LYS A 205 17.87 -23.16 7.68
N ARG A 206 17.30 -22.35 6.79
CA ARG A 206 16.92 -20.96 7.06
C ARG A 206 15.49 -20.69 6.61
N ALA A 207 14.73 -20.02 7.43
CA ALA A 207 13.38 -19.59 7.10
C ALA A 207 13.15 -18.17 7.60
N ASP A 208 12.57 -17.37 6.73
CA ASP A 208 12.16 -16.00 7.07
C ASP A 208 10.77 -16.02 7.73
N SER A 209 10.64 -15.24 8.80
CA SER A 209 9.38 -15.02 9.47
C SER A 209 9.32 -13.62 10.07
N THR A 210 8.12 -13.18 10.43
CA THR A 210 7.89 -11.88 11.07
C THR A 210 6.87 -12.01 12.17
N LEU A 211 6.92 -11.15 13.19
CA LEU A 211 5.90 -11.15 14.24
C LEU A 211 4.52 -10.83 13.63
N THR A 212 3.52 -11.60 14.05
CA THR A 212 2.13 -11.57 13.55
C THR A 212 2.02 -11.63 12.02
N GLY A 213 3.06 -12.19 11.37
CA GLY A 213 3.14 -12.26 9.91
C GLY A 213 3.26 -10.90 9.22
N MET A 214 3.72 -9.84 9.90
CA MET A 214 3.79 -8.51 9.31
C MET A 214 4.66 -8.47 8.07
N GLY A 215 4.05 -8.27 6.90
CA GLY A 215 4.71 -8.27 5.61
C GLY A 215 3.89 -7.58 4.54
N ARG A 216 4.36 -7.56 3.29
CA ARG A 216 3.60 -6.98 2.18
C ARG A 216 2.27 -7.71 2.01
N GLY A 217 1.18 -6.96 1.90
CA GLY A 217 -0.15 -7.49 1.57
C GLY A 217 -0.63 -8.56 2.56
N ALA A 218 -0.60 -9.80 2.14
CA ALA A 218 -1.02 -10.94 2.96
C ALA A 218 -0.05 -11.31 4.09
N GLY A 219 1.14 -10.71 4.10
CA GLY A 219 2.14 -11.00 5.12
C GLY A 219 2.99 -12.25 4.84
N ASN A 220 3.65 -12.73 5.89
CA ASN A 220 4.65 -13.79 5.87
C ASN A 220 4.29 -14.91 6.87
N ALA A 221 5.16 -15.92 7.00
CA ALA A 221 5.11 -16.85 8.11
C ALA A 221 5.28 -16.14 9.46
N GLU A 222 4.58 -16.58 10.48
CA GLU A 222 4.53 -15.96 11.82
C GLU A 222 5.63 -16.52 12.71
N THR A 223 6.49 -15.65 13.26
CA THR A 223 7.64 -16.06 14.11
C THR A 223 7.18 -16.74 15.39
N GLU A 224 6.16 -16.22 16.04
CA GLU A 224 5.59 -16.74 17.28
C GLU A 224 4.98 -18.13 17.14
N LEU A 225 4.61 -18.55 15.93
CA LEU A 225 4.15 -19.90 15.64
C LEU A 225 5.30 -20.85 15.28
N LEU A 226 6.31 -20.36 14.55
CA LEU A 226 7.46 -21.17 14.15
C LEU A 226 8.37 -21.55 15.32
N LEU A 227 8.61 -20.65 16.27
CA LEU A 227 9.51 -20.90 17.38
C LEU A 227 9.09 -22.09 18.26
N PRO A 228 7.83 -22.19 18.72
CA PRO A 228 7.34 -23.36 19.47
C PRO A 228 7.38 -24.64 18.62
N TYR A 229 6.97 -24.56 17.36
CA TYR A 229 7.00 -25.72 16.46
C TYR A 229 8.41 -26.31 16.33
N LEU A 230 9.42 -25.44 16.18
CA LEU A 230 10.83 -25.85 16.11
C LEU A 230 11.40 -26.27 17.47
N LYS A 231 10.55 -26.44 18.50
CA LYS A 231 10.94 -26.79 19.86
C LYS A 231 12.01 -25.86 20.43
N LYS A 232 12.01 -24.62 20.03
CA LYS A 232 12.91 -23.60 20.55
C LYS A 232 12.44 -23.17 21.94
N LYS A 233 13.31 -23.28 22.94
CA LYS A 233 13.00 -22.81 24.29
C LYS A 233 12.87 -21.29 24.29
N ILE A 234 11.67 -20.80 24.58
CA ILE A 234 11.38 -19.37 24.76
C ILE A 234 11.35 -19.11 26.28
N THR A 235 12.31 -18.36 26.76
CA THR A 235 12.44 -18.05 28.20
C THR A 235 11.72 -16.77 28.60
N ASN A 236 11.46 -15.89 27.65
CA ASN A 236 10.89 -14.56 27.90
C ASN A 236 9.49 -14.44 27.28
N THR A 237 8.57 -15.31 27.70
CA THR A 237 7.20 -15.36 27.17
C THR A 237 6.39 -14.11 27.50
N PHE A 238 6.64 -13.48 28.65
CA PHE A 238 5.93 -12.26 29.07
C PHE A 238 6.24 -11.10 28.12
N GLU A 239 7.52 -10.82 27.87
CA GLU A 239 7.94 -9.74 26.98
C GLU A 239 7.50 -10.00 25.53
N LEU A 240 7.54 -11.27 25.10
CA LEU A 240 7.03 -11.63 23.78
C LEU A 240 5.52 -11.37 23.69
N ASN A 241 4.73 -11.77 24.69
CA ASN A 241 3.29 -11.55 24.70
C ASN A 241 2.95 -10.06 24.68
N LYS A 242 3.63 -9.25 25.49
CA LYS A 242 3.45 -7.79 25.48
C LYS A 242 3.73 -7.17 24.12
N LEU A 243 4.81 -7.60 23.47
CA LEU A 243 5.14 -7.16 22.12
C LEU A 243 4.10 -7.61 21.10
N LEU A 244 3.60 -8.86 21.20
CA LEU A 244 2.54 -9.38 20.34
C LEU A 244 1.24 -8.58 20.47
N GLU A 245 0.86 -8.16 21.68
CA GLU A 245 -0.30 -7.28 21.88
C GLU A 245 -0.14 -5.96 21.12
N SER A 246 1.05 -5.34 21.16
CA SER A 246 1.36 -4.12 20.39
C SER A 246 1.25 -4.38 18.90
N PHE A 247 1.75 -5.52 18.40
CA PHE A 247 1.66 -5.89 16.99
C PHE A 247 0.23 -6.27 16.57
N HIS A 248 -0.58 -6.85 17.44
CA HIS A 248 -2.00 -7.12 17.16
C HIS A 248 -2.80 -5.83 17.02
N LYS A 249 -2.56 -4.84 17.87
CA LYS A 249 -3.15 -3.50 17.72
C LYS A 249 -2.74 -2.86 16.39
N LEU A 250 -1.46 -2.93 16.05
CA LEU A 250 -0.95 -2.42 14.77
C LEU A 250 -1.55 -3.18 13.57
N LYS A 251 -1.72 -4.53 13.67
CA LYS A 251 -2.36 -5.36 12.65
C LYS A 251 -3.82 -4.98 12.44
N ALA A 252 -4.56 -4.71 13.50
CA ALA A 252 -5.95 -4.25 13.43
C ALA A 252 -6.06 -2.90 12.70
N GLN A 253 -5.11 -1.99 12.91
CA GLN A 253 -5.07 -0.68 12.28
C GLN A 253 -4.65 -0.75 10.80
N LEU A 254 -3.56 -1.45 10.50
CA LEU A 254 -2.94 -1.49 9.17
C LEU A 254 -3.48 -2.62 8.28
N ARG A 255 -4.18 -3.59 8.86
CA ARG A 255 -4.92 -4.65 8.18
C ARG A 255 -4.09 -5.52 7.23
N TRP A 256 -2.86 -5.88 7.61
CA TRP A 256 -2.15 -6.93 6.86
C TRP A 256 -2.67 -8.30 7.21
N GLY A 257 -2.51 -9.23 6.28
CA GLY A 257 -2.90 -10.62 6.46
C GLY A 257 -3.58 -11.21 5.23
N PRO A 258 -3.88 -12.51 5.26
CA PRO A 258 -4.59 -13.19 4.19
C PRO A 258 -5.98 -12.58 3.96
N SER A 259 -6.38 -12.52 2.71
CA SER A 259 -7.72 -12.08 2.31
C SER A 259 -8.12 -12.74 0.99
N TYR A 260 -9.41 -12.72 0.67
CA TYR A 260 -9.93 -13.23 -0.60
C TYR A 260 -9.20 -12.64 -1.81
N ALA A 261 -8.95 -11.34 -1.80
CA ALA A 261 -8.26 -10.68 -2.92
C ALA A 261 -6.80 -11.12 -3.07
N TYR A 262 -6.09 -11.29 -1.96
CA TYR A 262 -4.71 -11.79 -2.02
C TYR A 262 -4.66 -13.26 -2.44
N ALA A 263 -5.59 -14.09 -1.97
CA ALA A 263 -5.71 -15.50 -2.39
C ALA A 263 -6.02 -15.60 -3.89
N TYR A 264 -6.94 -14.76 -4.38
CA TYR A 264 -7.25 -14.67 -5.80
C TYR A 264 -6.03 -14.26 -6.63
N ALA A 265 -5.28 -13.23 -6.19
CA ALA A 265 -4.07 -12.79 -6.87
C ALA A 265 -3.01 -13.89 -6.94
N ALA A 266 -2.80 -14.64 -5.84
CA ALA A 266 -1.86 -15.76 -5.80
C ALA A 266 -2.20 -16.85 -6.82
N ARG A 267 -3.47 -17.26 -6.86
CA ARG A 267 -3.94 -18.33 -7.75
C ARG A 267 -3.91 -17.96 -9.23
N ASN A 268 -4.02 -16.67 -9.55
CA ASN A 268 -4.05 -16.18 -10.94
C ASN A 268 -2.74 -15.48 -11.35
N GLY A 269 -1.67 -15.58 -10.57
CA GLY A 269 -0.35 -15.02 -10.91
C GLY A 269 -0.30 -13.49 -10.92
N PHE A 270 -1.18 -12.81 -10.20
CA PHE A 270 -1.18 -11.36 -10.12
C PHE A 270 -0.22 -10.83 -9.05
N SER A 271 0.40 -9.71 -9.35
CA SER A 271 1.34 -9.06 -8.44
C SER A 271 0.67 -8.65 -7.11
N GLN A 272 1.20 -9.16 -6.01
CA GLN A 272 0.78 -8.77 -4.66
C GLN A 272 0.90 -7.26 -4.42
N ALA A 273 1.96 -6.63 -4.94
CA ALA A 273 2.13 -5.17 -4.83
C ALA A 273 1.02 -4.40 -5.54
N LYS A 274 0.58 -4.88 -6.71
CA LYS A 274 -0.53 -4.28 -7.47
C LYS A 274 -1.84 -4.44 -6.71
N MET A 275 -2.12 -5.64 -6.18
CA MET A 275 -3.31 -5.90 -5.37
C MET A 275 -3.31 -5.06 -4.08
N MET A 276 -2.19 -5.01 -3.36
CA MET A 276 -2.05 -4.18 -2.17
C MET A 276 -2.30 -2.70 -2.46
N ASN A 277 -1.76 -2.17 -3.56
CA ASN A 277 -2.01 -0.79 -3.97
C ASN A 277 -3.50 -0.50 -4.19
N LEU A 278 -4.23 -1.43 -4.79
CA LEU A 278 -5.67 -1.27 -5.00
C LEU A 278 -6.44 -1.30 -3.68
N ILE A 279 -6.12 -2.21 -2.78
CA ILE A 279 -6.86 -2.39 -1.53
C ILE A 279 -6.46 -1.33 -0.50
N GLN A 280 -5.17 -1.12 -0.26
CA GLN A 280 -4.68 -0.24 0.81
C GLN A 280 -4.64 1.22 0.37
N ASN A 281 -3.95 1.53 -0.72
CA ASN A 281 -3.77 2.91 -1.14
C ASN A 281 -5.00 3.49 -1.83
N LYS A 282 -5.72 2.67 -2.61
CA LYS A 282 -6.97 3.09 -3.27
C LYS A 282 -8.22 2.70 -2.49
N ARG A 283 -8.08 1.98 -1.38
CA ARG A 283 -9.18 1.57 -0.49
C ARG A 283 -10.33 0.89 -1.22
N LEU A 284 -10.00 0.08 -2.24
CA LEU A 284 -11.01 -0.63 -3.00
C LEU A 284 -11.47 -1.88 -2.25
N GLU A 285 -12.74 -2.20 -2.38
CA GLU A 285 -13.23 -3.50 -1.95
C GLU A 285 -12.56 -4.63 -2.76
N PRO A 286 -12.34 -5.80 -2.13
CA PRO A 286 -11.65 -6.91 -2.78
C PRO A 286 -12.24 -7.32 -4.13
N SER A 287 -13.55 -7.36 -4.26
CA SER A 287 -14.23 -7.71 -5.51
C SER A 287 -13.91 -6.72 -6.63
N LEU A 288 -13.92 -5.43 -6.32
CA LEU A 288 -13.62 -4.38 -7.29
C LEU A 288 -12.14 -4.37 -7.68
N ALA A 289 -11.25 -4.60 -6.71
CA ALA A 289 -9.81 -4.73 -6.98
C ALA A 289 -9.52 -5.91 -7.94
N ILE A 290 -10.19 -7.04 -7.74
CA ILE A 290 -10.12 -8.22 -8.62
C ILE A 290 -10.64 -7.88 -10.01
N ASP A 291 -11.79 -7.25 -10.12
CA ASP A 291 -12.36 -6.84 -11.41
C ASP A 291 -11.41 -5.93 -12.18
N ILE A 292 -10.75 -4.98 -11.51
CA ILE A 292 -9.79 -4.06 -12.13
C ILE A 292 -8.55 -4.80 -12.62
N ILE A 293 -8.05 -5.76 -11.85
CA ILE A 293 -6.88 -6.55 -12.27
C ILE A 293 -7.21 -7.42 -13.48
N ASN A 294 -8.37 -8.07 -13.49
CA ASN A 294 -8.82 -8.88 -14.63
C ASN A 294 -9.01 -8.03 -15.89
N GLN A 295 -9.54 -6.82 -15.77
CA GLN A 295 -9.78 -5.94 -16.91
C GLN A 295 -8.50 -5.32 -17.48
N ALA A 296 -7.42 -5.27 -16.72
CA ALA A 296 -6.11 -4.81 -17.21
C ALA A 296 -5.54 -5.73 -18.32
N GLU A 297 -6.04 -6.96 -18.42
CA GLU A 297 -5.71 -7.92 -19.47
C GLU A 297 -6.64 -7.83 -20.71
N ILE A 298 -7.77 -7.12 -20.58
CA ILE A 298 -8.69 -6.86 -21.69
C ILE A 298 -8.30 -5.53 -22.35
N PRO A 299 -8.02 -5.49 -23.66
CA PRO A 299 -7.68 -4.25 -24.32
C PRO A 299 -8.81 -3.22 -24.15
N PRO A 300 -8.48 -1.95 -23.85
CA PRO A 300 -9.48 -0.94 -23.54
C PRO A 300 -10.39 -0.72 -24.74
N GLN A 301 -11.68 -0.99 -24.58
CA GLN A 301 -12.68 -0.58 -25.55
C GLN A 301 -12.60 0.96 -25.67
N LYS A 302 -12.58 1.45 -26.93
CA LYS A 302 -12.51 2.90 -27.23
C LYS A 302 -13.74 3.60 -26.65
N ILE A 303 -13.58 4.21 -25.46
CA ILE A 303 -14.60 5.07 -24.88
C ILE A 303 -14.36 6.49 -25.43
N LYS A 304 -15.39 7.08 -26.05
CA LYS A 304 -15.33 8.49 -26.50
C LYS A 304 -15.22 9.39 -25.26
N VAL A 305 -14.08 10.04 -25.11
CA VAL A 305 -13.89 11.13 -24.14
C VAL A 305 -14.35 12.41 -24.83
N GLU A 306 -15.32 13.11 -24.26
CA GLU A 306 -15.73 14.41 -24.75
C GLU A 306 -14.56 15.38 -24.80
N LYS A 307 -14.43 16.10 -25.92
CA LYS A 307 -13.29 17.01 -26.19
C LYS A 307 -13.30 18.21 -25.23
N ASN A 308 -12.11 18.58 -24.75
CA ASN A 308 -11.80 19.56 -23.70
C ASN A 308 -12.49 20.95 -23.80
N LYS A 309 -13.04 21.36 -24.94
CA LYS A 309 -13.64 22.69 -25.12
C LYS A 309 -15.07 22.75 -24.59
N ALA A 310 -15.89 21.71 -24.83
CA ALA A 310 -17.25 21.61 -24.32
C ALA A 310 -17.29 21.51 -22.79
N PHE A 311 -16.24 20.96 -22.16
CA PHE A 311 -16.15 20.77 -20.72
C PHE A 311 -16.14 22.09 -19.94
N LYS A 312 -15.31 23.06 -20.33
CA LYS A 312 -15.22 24.37 -19.67
C LYS A 312 -16.52 25.17 -19.85
N ASP A 313 -17.13 25.09 -21.02
CA ASP A 313 -18.34 25.87 -21.34
C ASP A 313 -19.55 25.38 -20.54
N THR A 314 -19.62 24.08 -20.23
CA THR A 314 -20.66 23.50 -19.38
C THR A 314 -20.72 24.15 -17.98
N PHE A 315 -19.55 24.53 -17.44
CA PHE A 315 -19.45 25.05 -16.07
C PHE A 315 -19.35 26.59 -15.99
N LYS A 316 -19.22 27.30 -17.11
CA LYS A 316 -19.18 28.78 -17.14
C LYS A 316 -20.41 29.46 -16.55
N LYS A 317 -21.57 28.79 -16.58
CA LYS A 317 -22.82 29.29 -16.00
C LYS A 317 -22.81 29.38 -14.48
N HIS A 318 -21.86 28.66 -13.81
CA HIS A 318 -21.70 28.71 -12.38
C HIS A 318 -20.77 29.87 -12.02
N GLY A 319 -21.37 31.04 -11.80
CA GLY A 319 -20.63 32.25 -11.43
C GLY A 319 -20.13 32.28 -9.98
N ASN A 320 -20.65 31.41 -9.12
CA ASN A 320 -20.29 31.35 -7.72
C ASN A 320 -19.18 30.31 -7.48
N THR A 321 -18.44 30.51 -6.39
CA THR A 321 -17.43 29.56 -5.90
C THR A 321 -18.06 28.19 -5.67
N PRO A 322 -17.56 27.11 -6.29
CA PRO A 322 -18.05 25.75 -6.05
C PRO A 322 -17.81 25.34 -4.60
N ILE A 323 -18.68 24.49 -4.08
CA ILE A 323 -18.57 23.99 -2.70
C ILE A 323 -18.46 22.47 -2.73
N VAL A 324 -17.40 21.94 -2.10
CA VAL A 324 -17.19 20.51 -1.91
C VAL A 324 -17.67 20.16 -0.50
N LEU A 325 -18.65 19.26 -0.43
CA LEU A 325 -19.19 18.78 0.84
C LEU A 325 -18.44 17.53 1.31
N GLY A 326 -17.99 17.55 2.55
CA GLY A 326 -17.49 16.41 3.29
C GLY A 326 -18.58 15.65 4.02
N GLY A 327 -18.25 14.46 4.51
CA GLY A 327 -19.18 13.58 5.23
C GLY A 327 -19.06 13.65 6.76
N GLY A 328 -18.52 14.73 7.31
CA GLY A 328 -18.38 14.91 8.76
C GLY A 328 -19.73 14.97 9.49
N ASP A 329 -19.74 14.61 10.76
CA ASP A 329 -20.99 14.53 11.56
C ASP A 329 -21.72 15.86 11.69
N SER A 330 -21.01 16.98 11.60
CA SER A 330 -21.60 18.32 11.65
C SER A 330 -22.60 18.59 10.50
N ILE A 331 -22.53 17.82 9.40
CA ILE A 331 -23.51 17.95 8.31
C ILE A 331 -24.93 17.62 8.75
N LEU A 332 -25.11 16.64 9.63
CA LEU A 332 -26.44 16.27 10.15
C LEU A 332 -27.04 17.36 11.06
N LYS A 333 -26.17 18.08 11.78
CA LYS A 333 -26.59 19.16 12.69
C LYS A 333 -26.87 20.47 11.94
N ASN A 334 -25.96 20.88 11.07
CA ASN A 334 -25.94 22.21 10.48
C ASN A 334 -26.22 22.23 8.97
N GLY A 335 -26.23 21.07 8.32
CA GLY A 335 -26.30 20.98 6.86
C GLY A 335 -27.55 21.58 6.26
N LYS A 336 -28.72 21.42 6.90
CA LYS A 336 -29.98 21.98 6.39
C LYS A 336 -29.95 23.52 6.36
N LEU A 337 -29.44 24.14 7.42
CA LEU A 337 -29.28 25.59 7.49
C LEU A 337 -28.29 26.09 6.44
N PHE A 338 -27.10 25.44 6.36
CA PHE A 338 -26.05 25.76 5.38
C PHE A 338 -26.57 25.70 3.94
N LEU A 339 -27.20 24.58 3.57
CA LEU A 339 -27.66 24.33 2.19
C LEU A 339 -28.79 25.23 1.76
N ASN A 340 -29.67 25.64 2.69
CA ASN A 340 -30.77 26.58 2.42
C ASN A 340 -30.25 28.00 2.08
N ASN A 341 -29.03 28.33 2.53
CA ASN A 341 -28.43 29.64 2.32
C ASN A 341 -27.46 29.69 1.16
N LEU A 342 -27.29 28.60 0.38
CA LEU A 342 -26.50 28.61 -0.81
C LEU A 342 -26.98 29.58 -1.87
N LYS A 343 -26.09 30.31 -2.50
CA LYS A 343 -26.40 31.21 -3.62
C LYS A 343 -26.89 30.39 -4.82
N LYS A 344 -27.84 30.97 -5.60
CA LYS A 344 -28.32 30.35 -6.85
C LYS A 344 -27.12 30.13 -7.80
N ASN A 345 -27.15 29.10 -8.64
CA ASN A 345 -26.11 28.72 -9.59
C ASN A 345 -24.78 28.26 -8.93
N THR A 346 -24.77 27.92 -7.66
CA THR A 346 -23.62 27.26 -7.04
C THR A 346 -23.51 25.81 -7.54
N LEU A 347 -22.28 25.39 -7.89
CA LEU A 347 -21.96 23.98 -8.14
C LEU A 347 -21.67 23.30 -6.81
N LEU A 348 -22.50 22.36 -6.43
CA LEU A 348 -22.35 21.56 -5.21
C LEU A 348 -21.68 20.23 -5.55
N VAL A 349 -20.55 19.95 -4.95
CA VAL A 349 -19.78 18.71 -5.17
C VAL A 349 -19.92 17.82 -3.94
N LEU A 350 -20.53 16.67 -4.11
CA LEU A 350 -20.67 15.66 -3.05
C LEU A 350 -19.45 14.74 -3.10
N SER A 351 -18.61 14.79 -2.09
CA SER A 351 -17.32 14.06 -2.10
C SER A 351 -17.46 12.54 -1.92
N SER A 352 -18.62 12.07 -1.43
CA SER A 352 -18.84 10.63 -1.18
C SER A 352 -20.30 10.26 -1.15
N ASN A 353 -20.60 8.96 -1.15
CA ASN A 353 -21.92 8.42 -0.93
C ASN A 353 -22.48 8.76 0.45
N ASN A 354 -21.61 8.79 1.46
CA ASN A 354 -22.02 9.14 2.81
C ASN A 354 -22.63 10.55 2.87
N VAL A 355 -22.01 11.51 2.17
CA VAL A 355 -22.59 12.86 2.01
C VAL A 355 -23.99 12.79 1.42
N LEU A 356 -24.14 12.02 0.36
CA LEU A 356 -25.43 11.87 -0.33
C LEU A 356 -26.49 11.21 0.57
N GLU A 357 -26.14 10.16 1.31
CA GLU A 357 -27.02 9.52 2.28
C GLU A 357 -27.47 10.48 3.39
N ASN A 358 -26.53 11.29 3.89
CA ASN A 358 -26.86 12.31 4.90
C ASN A 358 -27.85 13.36 4.36
N LEU A 359 -27.66 13.79 3.11
CA LEU A 359 -28.60 14.72 2.46
C LEU A 359 -30.01 14.12 2.30
N ILE A 360 -30.07 12.81 1.99
CA ILE A 360 -31.35 12.09 1.88
C ILE A 360 -32.04 11.98 3.25
N LYS A 361 -31.29 11.61 4.29
CA LYS A 361 -31.79 11.51 5.67
C LYS A 361 -32.35 12.84 6.16
N MET A 362 -31.74 13.94 5.81
CA MET A 362 -32.18 15.30 6.16
C MET A 362 -33.36 15.78 5.33
N GLN A 363 -33.83 15.04 4.33
CA GLN A 363 -34.93 15.39 3.42
C GLN A 363 -34.79 16.79 2.79
N ILE A 364 -33.58 17.08 2.27
CA ILE A 364 -33.27 18.39 1.71
C ILE A 364 -33.91 18.55 0.34
N ASN A 365 -34.72 19.61 0.16
CA ASN A 365 -35.16 20.05 -1.13
C ASN A 365 -34.24 21.14 -1.66
N PHE A 366 -33.41 20.79 -2.64
CA PHE A 366 -32.52 21.76 -3.28
C PHE A 366 -33.30 22.81 -4.08
N LYS A 367 -32.89 24.07 -3.93
CA LYS A 367 -33.38 25.15 -4.78
C LYS A 367 -33.18 24.81 -6.25
N LYS A 368 -34.14 25.16 -7.14
CA LYS A 368 -34.19 24.76 -8.55
C LYS A 368 -32.89 25.04 -9.37
N ASN A 369 -31.98 25.90 -8.91
CA ASN A 369 -30.80 26.33 -9.66
C ASN A 369 -29.45 25.86 -9.03
N ILE A 370 -29.46 24.80 -8.24
CA ILE A 370 -28.21 24.18 -7.76
C ILE A 370 -27.93 22.93 -8.57
N ASP A 371 -26.77 22.90 -9.23
CA ASP A 371 -26.30 21.71 -9.94
C ASP A 371 -25.44 20.85 -9.00
N ILE A 372 -25.69 19.56 -9.01
CA ILE A 372 -25.03 18.60 -8.13
C ILE A 372 -24.07 17.72 -8.96
N LEU A 373 -22.82 17.68 -8.54
CA LEU A 373 -21.79 16.73 -8.99
C LEU A 373 -21.55 15.70 -7.89
N LEU A 374 -21.73 14.42 -8.18
CA LEU A 374 -21.36 13.32 -7.29
C LEU A 374 -19.98 12.77 -7.68
N VAL A 375 -19.08 12.66 -6.71
CA VAL A 375 -17.76 12.10 -6.88
C VAL A 375 -17.77 10.65 -6.38
N LEU A 376 -17.43 9.72 -7.28
CA LEU A 376 -17.38 8.29 -7.02
C LEU A 376 -15.94 7.79 -7.22
N THR A 377 -15.20 7.71 -6.14
CA THR A 377 -13.82 7.20 -6.14
C THR A 377 -13.69 6.02 -5.18
N GLY A 378 -12.79 5.10 -5.46
CA GLY A 378 -12.55 3.96 -4.58
C GLY A 378 -13.81 3.12 -4.32
N ASN A 379 -14.05 2.81 -3.05
CA ASN A 379 -15.18 1.97 -2.61
C ASN A 379 -16.56 2.58 -2.86
N GLU A 380 -16.62 3.88 -3.09
CA GLU A 380 -17.88 4.57 -3.33
C GLU A 380 -18.61 4.02 -4.57
N PHE A 381 -17.86 3.48 -5.53
CA PHE A 381 -18.42 2.90 -6.75
C PHE A 381 -19.20 1.59 -6.49
N SER A 382 -18.78 0.77 -5.54
CA SER A 382 -19.43 -0.52 -5.25
C SER A 382 -20.83 -0.34 -4.66
N LYS A 383 -21.08 0.76 -3.98
CA LYS A 383 -22.36 1.11 -3.33
C LYS A 383 -23.42 1.62 -4.30
N ILE A 384 -23.11 1.83 -5.60
CA ILE A 384 -24.05 2.38 -6.59
C ILE A 384 -25.34 1.56 -6.72
N LYS A 385 -25.34 0.27 -6.43
CA LYS A 385 -26.53 -0.58 -6.49
C LYS A 385 -27.62 -0.15 -5.49
N GLU A 386 -27.23 0.47 -4.38
CA GLU A 386 -28.13 0.97 -3.34
C GLU A 386 -28.80 2.29 -3.73
N PHE A 387 -28.27 2.97 -4.75
CA PHE A 387 -28.77 4.28 -5.22
C PHE A 387 -30.08 4.25 -5.98
N LYS A 388 -30.69 3.10 -6.22
CA LYS A 388 -32.06 3.05 -6.79
C LYS A 388 -33.09 3.82 -5.96
N LYS A 389 -32.80 4.10 -4.68
CA LYS A 389 -33.63 4.90 -3.77
C LYS A 389 -33.42 6.42 -3.89
N ILE A 390 -32.49 6.90 -4.73
CA ILE A 390 -32.01 8.30 -4.80
C ILE A 390 -32.79 9.13 -5.84
N SER A 391 -33.94 8.72 -6.28
CA SER A 391 -34.75 9.49 -7.23
C SER A 391 -35.17 10.91 -6.75
N LYS A 392 -34.94 11.22 -5.47
CA LYS A 392 -35.29 12.50 -4.84
C LYS A 392 -34.28 13.63 -5.03
N ILE A 393 -33.01 13.31 -5.35
CA ILE A 393 -31.95 14.30 -5.57
C ILE A 393 -31.52 14.29 -7.02
N ASN A 394 -31.68 15.42 -7.71
CA ASN A 394 -31.31 15.54 -9.12
C ASN A 394 -29.78 15.69 -9.28
N ILE A 395 -29.06 14.56 -9.28
CA ILE A 395 -27.63 14.52 -9.60
C ILE A 395 -27.47 14.66 -11.10
N LYS A 396 -26.94 15.78 -11.54
CA LYS A 396 -26.75 16.09 -12.94
C LYS A 396 -25.42 15.60 -13.50
N TYR A 397 -24.38 15.61 -12.67
CA TYR A 397 -23.02 15.29 -13.06
C TYR A 397 -22.46 14.18 -12.18
N ILE A 398 -21.63 13.31 -12.76
CA ILE A 398 -20.88 12.27 -12.04
C ILE A 398 -19.43 12.36 -12.42
N LEU A 399 -18.54 12.37 -11.43
CA LEU A 399 -17.10 12.25 -11.59
C LEU A 399 -16.66 10.88 -11.12
N THR A 400 -16.00 10.11 -11.97
CA THR A 400 -15.51 8.78 -11.62
C THR A 400 -14.19 8.44 -12.32
N GLU A 401 -13.50 7.41 -11.88
CA GLU A 401 -12.31 6.90 -12.56
C GLU A 401 -12.69 6.10 -13.81
N LYS A 402 -11.83 6.17 -14.83
CA LYS A 402 -12.03 5.44 -16.10
C LYS A 402 -12.16 3.94 -15.88
N SER A 403 -11.42 3.37 -14.93
CA SER A 403 -11.45 1.96 -14.58
C SER A 403 -12.80 1.49 -14.03
N PHE A 404 -13.62 2.37 -13.49
CA PHE A 404 -14.93 2.03 -12.93
C PHE A 404 -16.07 2.14 -13.93
N PHE A 405 -15.88 2.92 -14.98
CA PHE A 405 -16.92 3.17 -15.98
C PHE A 405 -17.19 1.97 -16.92
N LEU A 406 -16.32 0.96 -16.92
CA LEU A 406 -16.40 -0.20 -17.81
C LEU A 406 -17.58 -1.14 -17.52
N LYS A 407 -18.24 -1.02 -16.37
CA LYS A 407 -19.48 -1.75 -16.07
C LYS A 407 -20.69 -0.96 -16.58
N LYS A 408 -21.41 -1.52 -17.58
CA LYS A 408 -22.72 -1.01 -18.03
C LYS A 408 -23.67 -0.93 -16.83
N ASN A 409 -23.79 0.23 -16.23
CA ASN A 409 -24.69 0.46 -15.11
C ASN A 409 -25.80 1.43 -15.52
N SER A 410 -27.06 1.02 -15.34
CA SER A 410 -28.24 1.84 -15.63
C SER A 410 -28.26 3.19 -14.88
N PHE A 411 -27.51 3.28 -13.77
CA PHE A 411 -27.36 4.52 -13.00
C PHE A 411 -26.75 5.67 -13.79
N PHE A 412 -25.85 5.39 -14.73
CA PHE A 412 -25.21 6.41 -15.57
C PHE A 412 -26.07 6.86 -16.76
N LYS A 413 -27.16 6.16 -17.01
CA LYS A 413 -28.07 6.50 -18.11
C LYS A 413 -28.69 7.89 -17.87
N ASN A 414 -28.60 8.76 -18.87
CA ASN A 414 -29.08 10.15 -18.81
C ASN A 414 -28.32 11.09 -17.86
N LYS A 415 -27.06 10.77 -17.48
CA LYS A 415 -26.21 11.63 -16.67
C LYS A 415 -24.94 12.02 -17.42
N ASN A 416 -24.43 13.23 -17.14
CA ASN A 416 -23.15 13.66 -17.67
C ASN A 416 -22.02 13.06 -16.83
N VAL A 417 -21.32 12.07 -17.38
CA VAL A 417 -20.24 11.38 -16.68
C VAL A 417 -18.89 11.92 -17.12
N TYR A 418 -18.07 12.35 -16.17
CA TYR A 418 -16.71 12.82 -16.37
C TYR A 418 -15.73 11.78 -15.83
N LEU A 419 -14.68 11.51 -16.58
CA LEU A 419 -13.68 10.51 -16.25
C LEU A 419 -12.36 11.19 -15.88
N ILE A 420 -11.81 10.83 -14.74
CA ILE A 420 -10.45 11.20 -14.35
C ILE A 420 -9.50 10.03 -14.58
N ASN A 421 -8.38 10.32 -15.23
CA ASN A 421 -7.28 9.38 -15.43
C ASN A 421 -6.39 9.41 -14.19
N SER A 422 -6.79 8.98 -13.04
CA SER A 422 -5.81 8.83 -11.98
C SER A 422 -6.39 8.42 -10.64
N ILE A 423 -5.74 7.58 -10.02
CA ILE A 423 -4.81 7.74 -8.88
C ILE A 423 -5.44 8.40 -7.63
N ALA A 424 -6.41 9.27 -7.69
CA ALA A 424 -6.94 9.92 -6.51
C ALA A 424 -8.04 9.06 -5.89
N ALA A 425 -7.65 8.14 -5.01
CA ALA A 425 -8.60 7.49 -4.11
C ALA A 425 -9.22 8.51 -3.15
N ASN A 426 -8.58 9.67 -2.97
CA ASN A 426 -9.09 10.74 -2.12
C ASN A 426 -10.10 11.60 -2.90
N PRO A 427 -11.37 11.66 -2.47
CA PRO A 427 -12.43 12.41 -3.16
C PRO A 427 -12.17 13.92 -3.21
N LEU A 428 -11.51 14.49 -2.22
CA LEU A 428 -11.14 15.91 -2.19
C LEU A 428 -10.15 16.23 -3.30
N LEU A 429 -9.12 15.39 -3.48
CA LEU A 429 -8.15 15.55 -4.56
C LEU A 429 -8.82 15.42 -5.92
N ALA A 430 -9.70 14.42 -6.10
CA ALA A 430 -10.46 14.21 -7.32
C ALA A 430 -11.34 15.44 -7.65
N SER A 431 -12.06 15.94 -6.65
CA SER A 431 -12.90 17.15 -6.77
C SER A 431 -12.08 18.36 -7.19
N GLY A 432 -10.95 18.62 -6.53
CA GLY A 432 -10.10 19.76 -6.83
C GLY A 432 -9.47 19.72 -8.23
N ILE A 433 -8.98 18.54 -8.66
CA ILE A 433 -8.47 18.35 -10.03
C ILE A 433 -9.57 18.60 -11.07
N PHE A 434 -10.77 18.09 -10.82
CA PHE A 434 -11.93 18.30 -11.68
C PHE A 434 -12.26 19.80 -11.80
N LEU A 435 -12.42 20.49 -10.66
CA LEU A 435 -12.77 21.91 -10.61
C LEU A 435 -11.69 22.76 -11.32
N LYS A 436 -10.41 22.44 -11.14
CA LYS A 436 -9.33 23.11 -11.89
C LYS A 436 -9.46 22.95 -13.41
N LYS A 437 -9.76 21.73 -13.86
CA LYS A 437 -9.99 21.44 -15.29
C LYS A 437 -11.24 22.14 -15.82
N ALA A 438 -12.28 22.25 -14.98
CA ALA A 438 -13.50 23.00 -15.31
C ALA A 438 -13.31 24.52 -15.37
N GLY A 439 -12.12 25.02 -14.99
CA GLY A 439 -11.75 26.43 -15.11
C GLY A 439 -11.92 27.24 -13.82
N PHE A 440 -12.31 26.61 -12.72
CA PHE A 440 -12.40 27.29 -11.44
C PHE A 440 -11.00 27.57 -10.87
N LYS A 441 -10.84 28.73 -10.25
CA LYS A 441 -9.60 29.17 -9.60
C LYS A 441 -9.63 28.94 -8.09
N GLU A 442 -10.84 28.79 -7.52
CA GLU A 442 -11.07 28.58 -6.10
C GLU A 442 -12.26 27.66 -5.88
N PHE A 443 -12.34 27.07 -4.69
CA PHE A 443 -13.51 26.36 -4.19
C PHE A 443 -13.53 26.37 -2.65
N GLY A 444 -14.72 26.23 -2.08
CA GLY A 444 -14.93 26.12 -0.65
C GLY A 444 -15.12 24.68 -0.20
N LEU A 445 -14.75 24.37 1.02
CA LEU A 445 -15.06 23.13 1.73
C LEU A 445 -16.15 23.37 2.75
N ALA A 446 -17.01 22.38 2.98
CA ALA A 446 -17.91 22.38 4.10
C ALA A 446 -18.06 20.96 4.65
N PHE A 447 -18.16 20.84 5.98
CA PHE A 447 -18.32 19.57 6.70
C PHE A 447 -17.17 18.56 6.51
N PHE A 448 -15.96 19.07 6.37
CA PHE A 448 -14.73 18.30 6.51
C PHE A 448 -14.23 18.44 7.96
N ASP A 449 -14.97 17.87 8.89
CA ASP A 449 -14.79 18.12 10.32
C ASP A 449 -13.41 17.68 10.82
N GLY A 450 -13.00 16.45 10.49
CA GLY A 450 -11.83 15.83 11.10
C GLY A 450 -12.14 15.31 12.50
N GLY A 451 -11.13 14.79 13.20
CA GLY A 451 -11.26 14.27 14.55
C GLY A 451 -9.96 13.68 15.09
N ASP A 452 -10.00 13.26 16.34
CA ASP A 452 -8.83 12.76 17.07
C ASP A 452 -8.69 11.23 17.05
N ASP A 453 -9.70 10.48 16.58
CA ASP A 453 -9.59 9.04 16.41
C ASP A 453 -8.66 8.67 15.24
N TYR A 454 -8.17 7.42 15.23
CA TYR A 454 -7.16 6.99 14.27
C TYR A 454 -7.62 7.05 12.80
N ASP A 455 -8.83 6.58 12.51
CA ASP A 455 -9.34 6.54 11.14
C ASP A 455 -9.58 7.97 10.62
N THR A 456 -10.04 8.85 11.48
CA THR A 456 -10.24 10.27 11.17
C THR A 456 -8.91 11.00 10.98
N LYS A 457 -7.88 10.73 11.83
CA LYS A 457 -6.52 11.27 11.66
C LYS A 457 -5.88 10.84 10.34
N LEU A 458 -6.06 9.59 9.93
CA LEU A 458 -5.55 9.12 8.63
C LEU A 458 -6.24 9.84 7.47
N GLY A 459 -7.56 9.98 7.54
CA GLY A 459 -8.33 10.75 6.56
C GLY A 459 -7.93 12.23 6.50
N MET A 460 -7.61 12.83 7.65
CA MET A 460 -7.08 14.18 7.73
C MET A 460 -5.71 14.32 7.07
N LEU A 461 -4.76 13.43 7.33
CA LEU A 461 -3.44 13.42 6.69
C LEU A 461 -3.55 13.34 5.16
N GLU A 462 -4.41 12.46 4.66
CA GLU A 462 -4.66 12.35 3.23
C GLU A 462 -5.31 13.62 2.65
N SER A 463 -6.20 14.24 3.41
CA SER A 463 -6.84 15.50 3.03
C SER A 463 -5.84 16.66 3.02
N GLU A 464 -4.95 16.75 4.02
CA GLU A 464 -3.88 17.74 4.07
C GLU A 464 -2.89 17.59 2.90
N GLN A 465 -2.45 16.37 2.60
CA GLN A 465 -1.62 16.08 1.42
C GLN A 465 -2.32 16.47 0.11
N SER A 466 -3.62 16.20 0.03
CA SER A 466 -4.43 16.60 -1.12
C SER A 466 -4.51 18.10 -1.26
N LEU A 467 -4.72 18.83 -0.16
CA LEU A 467 -4.76 20.29 -0.13
C LEU A 467 -3.44 20.91 -0.54
N GLU A 468 -2.31 20.39 -0.05
CA GLU A 468 -0.98 20.84 -0.48
C GLU A 468 -0.76 20.68 -1.98
N TYR A 469 -1.15 19.52 -2.52
CA TYR A 469 -1.06 19.29 -3.97
C TYR A 469 -1.94 20.26 -4.76
N LEU A 470 -3.18 20.48 -4.32
CA LEU A 470 -4.11 21.40 -4.99
C LEU A 470 -3.65 22.86 -4.90
N LYS A 471 -3.03 23.28 -3.79
CA LYS A 471 -2.39 24.59 -3.64
C LYS A 471 -1.23 24.75 -4.64
N LYS A 472 -0.40 23.71 -4.86
CA LYS A 472 0.65 23.72 -5.91
C LYS A 472 0.06 23.89 -7.32
N LEU A 473 -1.16 23.43 -7.55
CA LEU A 473 -1.91 23.70 -8.79
C LEU A 473 -2.51 25.12 -8.86
N LYS A 474 -2.17 26.01 -7.92
CA LYS A 474 -2.68 27.39 -7.83
C LYS A 474 -4.20 27.48 -7.66
N LEU A 475 -4.80 26.58 -6.88
CA LEU A 475 -6.18 26.65 -6.43
C LEU A 475 -6.24 27.33 -5.07
N LYS A 476 -7.13 28.33 -4.94
CA LYS A 476 -7.46 28.91 -3.62
C LYS A 476 -8.52 28.02 -2.96
N ILE A 477 -8.30 27.65 -1.70
CA ILE A 477 -9.18 26.76 -0.96
C ILE A 477 -9.44 27.35 0.42
N HIS A 478 -10.69 27.41 0.82
CA HIS A 478 -11.11 27.90 2.13
C HIS A 478 -12.21 26.99 2.70
N SER A 479 -12.48 27.07 4.00
CA SER A 479 -13.55 26.33 4.64
C SER A 479 -14.71 27.26 5.04
N TYR A 480 -15.93 26.81 4.82
CA TYR A 480 -17.16 27.47 5.28
C TYR A 480 -17.68 26.95 6.62
N THR A 481 -17.18 25.83 7.08
CA THR A 481 -17.50 25.23 8.38
C THR A 481 -16.24 25.01 9.19
N SER A 482 -16.39 24.85 10.50
CA SER A 482 -15.25 24.48 11.36
C SER A 482 -14.60 23.18 10.86
N THR A 483 -13.28 23.13 10.87
CA THR A 483 -12.49 21.99 10.40
C THR A 483 -11.15 21.95 11.12
N TYR A 484 -10.63 20.75 11.35
CA TYR A 484 -9.25 20.55 11.81
C TYR A 484 -8.19 20.72 10.70
N LEU A 485 -8.62 20.84 9.44
CA LEU A 485 -7.69 21.10 8.33
C LEU A 485 -7.14 22.52 8.42
N LYS A 486 -5.87 22.70 8.09
CA LYS A 486 -5.17 24.01 8.07
C LYS A 486 -5.66 24.89 6.91
N LEU A 487 -6.82 25.46 7.06
CA LEU A 487 -7.49 26.33 6.09
C LEU A 487 -8.00 27.62 6.72
N ASN A 488 -8.07 28.66 5.92
CA ASN A 488 -8.76 29.89 6.31
C ASN A 488 -10.27 29.66 6.29
N ASN A 489 -10.95 30.01 7.37
CA ASN A 489 -12.40 29.97 7.41
C ASN A 489 -12.98 31.23 6.76
N LYS A 490 -13.97 31.05 5.89
CA LYS A 490 -14.82 32.11 5.38
C LYS A 490 -16.23 31.98 5.92
N ASN A 491 -16.83 33.10 6.22
CA ASN A 491 -18.25 33.13 6.61
C ASN A 491 -19.11 33.10 5.36
N ILE A 492 -20.02 32.13 5.26
CA ILE A 492 -20.95 32.05 4.13
C ILE A 492 -22.02 33.13 4.14
N TRP A 493 -22.19 33.80 5.28
CA TRP A 493 -23.24 34.79 5.55
C TRP A 493 -22.81 36.23 5.23
N ILE A 494 -21.53 36.47 5.08
CA ILE A 494 -20.99 37.80 4.80
C ILE A 494 -20.77 37.90 3.31
N ASP A 495 -21.57 38.71 2.65
CA ASP A 495 -21.29 39.13 1.27
C ASP A 495 -20.11 40.11 1.29
N ASP A 496 -19.01 39.73 0.64
CA ASP A 496 -17.95 40.66 0.24
C ASP A 496 -18.40 41.46 -0.96
#